data_8f41e8303c43eac3743761aeb32fd655
#
_entry.id   8f41e8303c43eac3743761aeb32fd655
#
_cell.length_a   1.000
_cell.length_b   1.000
_cell.length_c   1.000
_cell.angle_alpha   90.00
_cell.angle_beta   90.00
_cell.angle_gamma   90.00
#
_symmetry.space_group_name_H-M   'P 1'
#
loop_
_entity.id
_entity.type
_entity.pdbx_description
1 polymer ?
#
loop_
_entity_poly.entity_id
_entity_poly.type
_entity_poly.pdbx_seq_one_letter_code
_entity_poly.pdbx_strand_id
1 'polypeptide(L)'
;MNQKKYYPTAVALYVTYFILGIAVTIMGQYKQSFATMWGANQLADGSFDVSKVMAIIAAVGLGRLIAFPFAGPFSDKYGRRLSALVGVVFFAIFFIGITFTHSTVLAYILMICSGMANSFLDTSITPSCMEIFKENGAIANLFTKFAISMAQFLLPFLITFVAARDMSFRTLYFLAAGIIIVDGIFLAILPFPPKEEAPKAADGTVEKRKMKLTPSAILLVCIGFTASTTFMLFMNCNQELGKLYGMANPSMIQSFYSAGIICAVLLTAALMKKGLKPIRVLVIYPCVAFCALLLMYFVQIPQICMIGGFLYSSITFRFLALVGIDK
;
A
#
# COMPACT_ATOMS: atom_id res chain seq x y z
N MET A 1 -30.26 8.69 -4.73
CA MET A 1 -29.99 7.28 -4.33
C MET A 1 -29.64 7.24 -2.86
N ASN A 2 -30.16 6.26 -2.10
CA ASN A 2 -29.83 6.14 -0.67
C ASN A 2 -28.41 5.60 -0.50
N GLN A 3 -27.43 6.49 -0.37
CA GLN A 3 -25.99 6.15 -0.23
C GLN A 3 -25.70 5.28 1.01
N LYS A 4 -26.54 5.38 2.05
CA LYS A 4 -26.39 4.61 3.29
C LYS A 4 -26.42 3.08 3.08
N LYS A 5 -27.09 2.62 2.01
CA LYS A 5 -27.12 1.20 1.63
C LYS A 5 -25.73 0.61 1.35
N TYR A 6 -24.78 1.43 0.91
CA TYR A 6 -23.44 0.99 0.50
C TYR A 6 -22.36 1.20 1.59
N TYR A 7 -22.72 1.76 2.76
CA TYR A 7 -21.74 1.96 3.85
C TYR A 7 -21.11 0.66 4.36
N PRO A 8 -21.85 -0.46 4.52
CA PRO A 8 -21.21 -1.73 4.89
C PRO A 8 -20.16 -2.18 3.85
N THR A 9 -20.44 -1.98 2.56
CA THR A 9 -19.48 -2.25 1.50
C THR A 9 -18.24 -1.38 1.62
N ALA A 10 -18.38 -0.10 1.92
CA ALA A 10 -17.24 0.80 2.14
C ALA A 10 -16.37 0.33 3.30
N VAL A 11 -16.97 -0.12 4.42
CA VAL A 11 -16.22 -0.67 5.56
C VAL A 11 -15.43 -1.91 5.14
N ALA A 12 -16.06 -2.87 4.44
CA ALA A 12 -15.37 -4.05 3.93
C ALA A 12 -14.22 -3.67 2.98
N LEU A 13 -14.41 -2.72 2.08
CA LEU A 13 -13.36 -2.23 1.20
C LEU A 13 -12.18 -1.59 1.97
N TYR A 14 -12.43 -0.88 3.06
CA TYR A 14 -11.37 -0.35 3.92
C TYR A 14 -10.66 -1.46 4.70
N VAL A 15 -11.36 -2.52 5.12
CA VAL A 15 -10.75 -3.72 5.74
C VAL A 15 -9.84 -4.42 4.72
N THR A 16 -10.27 -4.58 3.47
CA THR A 16 -9.41 -5.10 2.39
C THR A 16 -8.12 -4.28 2.26
N TYR A 17 -8.20 -2.95 2.28
CA TYR A 17 -7.01 -2.09 2.22
C TYR A 17 -6.17 -2.14 3.50
N PHE A 18 -6.76 -2.37 4.64
CA PHE A 18 -6.01 -2.65 5.87
C PHE A 18 -5.15 -3.91 5.69
N ILE A 19 -5.72 -5.00 5.19
CA ILE A 19 -4.96 -6.24 4.90
C ILE A 19 -3.92 -6.03 3.79
N LEU A 20 -4.20 -5.20 2.78
CA LEU A 20 -3.22 -4.79 1.78
C LEU A 20 -2.01 -4.10 2.45
N GLY A 21 -2.24 -3.25 3.45
CA GLY A 21 -1.19 -2.61 4.24
C GLY A 21 -0.28 -3.64 4.93
N ILE A 22 -0.86 -4.69 5.50
CA ILE A 22 -0.11 -5.82 6.06
C ILE A 22 0.69 -6.53 4.95
N ALA A 23 0.04 -6.89 3.84
CA ALA A 23 0.66 -7.65 2.73
C ALA A 23 1.92 -6.97 2.17
N VAL A 24 1.90 -5.64 2.04
CA VAL A 24 3.02 -4.86 1.49
C VAL A 24 4.24 -4.84 2.42
N THR A 25 4.04 -4.97 3.74
CA THR A 25 5.11 -4.73 4.73
C THR A 25 5.54 -5.97 5.50
N ILE A 26 4.67 -6.94 5.68
CA ILE A 26 4.90 -8.09 6.58
C ILE A 26 6.14 -8.89 6.21
N MET A 27 6.39 -9.12 4.92
CA MET A 27 7.54 -9.92 4.48
C MET A 27 8.86 -9.19 4.74
N GLY A 28 8.89 -7.86 4.55
CA GLY A 28 10.03 -7.03 4.90
C GLY A 28 10.34 -7.03 6.39
N GLN A 29 9.32 -7.14 7.25
CA GLN A 29 9.48 -7.22 8.69
C GLN A 29 9.98 -8.61 9.15
N TYR A 30 9.61 -9.69 8.47
CA TYR A 30 10.03 -11.07 8.77
C TYR A 30 11.13 -11.60 7.84
N LYS A 31 11.88 -10.72 7.18
CA LYS A 31 12.90 -11.12 6.19
C LYS A 31 13.97 -12.08 6.77
N GLN A 32 14.37 -11.92 8.03
CA GLN A 32 15.31 -12.84 8.68
C GLN A 32 14.70 -14.24 8.85
N SER A 33 13.43 -14.34 9.23
CA SER A 33 12.72 -15.61 9.36
C SER A 33 12.59 -16.33 8.02
N PHE A 34 12.33 -15.60 6.93
CA PHE A 34 12.31 -16.18 5.59
C PHE A 34 13.70 -16.55 5.09
N ALA A 35 14.72 -15.74 5.38
CA ALA A 35 16.11 -16.06 5.05
C ALA A 35 16.53 -17.38 5.70
N THR A 36 16.24 -17.56 6.99
CA THR A 36 16.47 -18.83 7.71
C THR A 36 15.69 -19.98 7.08
N MET A 37 14.38 -19.79 6.80
CA MET A 37 13.53 -20.83 6.23
C MET A 37 13.99 -21.30 4.84
N TRP A 38 14.60 -20.39 4.06
CA TRP A 38 15.11 -20.71 2.71
C TRP A 38 16.60 -21.04 2.67
N GLY A 39 17.23 -21.32 3.84
CA GLY A 39 18.61 -21.79 3.94
C GLY A 39 19.63 -20.73 3.48
N ALA A 40 19.42 -19.47 3.80
CA ALA A 40 20.39 -18.41 3.52
C ALA A 40 21.64 -18.56 4.36
N ASN A 41 22.78 -18.09 3.84
CA ASN A 41 24.04 -18.11 4.57
C ASN A 41 23.99 -17.17 5.78
N GLN A 42 24.60 -17.61 6.89
CA GLN A 42 24.78 -16.76 8.05
C GLN A 42 25.98 -15.84 7.84
N LEU A 43 25.81 -14.56 8.16
CA LEU A 43 26.85 -13.54 8.09
C LEU A 43 27.69 -13.52 9.36
N ALA A 44 28.84 -12.83 9.33
CA ALA A 44 29.75 -12.73 10.45
C ALA A 44 29.15 -12.09 11.71
N ASP A 45 28.11 -11.27 11.56
CA ASP A 45 27.37 -10.62 12.65
C ASP A 45 26.26 -11.51 13.24
N GLY A 46 26.14 -12.76 12.79
CA GLY A 46 25.11 -13.70 13.22
C GLY A 46 23.75 -13.54 12.52
N SER A 47 23.57 -12.54 11.69
CA SER A 47 22.36 -12.39 10.86
C SER A 47 22.41 -13.29 9.62
N PHE A 48 21.26 -13.46 8.92
CA PHE A 48 21.22 -14.19 7.66
C PHE A 48 21.23 -13.24 6.47
N ASP A 49 21.83 -13.69 5.36
CA ASP A 49 21.80 -12.94 4.09
C ASP A 49 20.36 -12.84 3.56
N VAL A 50 19.83 -11.63 3.54
CA VAL A 50 18.45 -11.35 3.10
C VAL A 50 18.35 -11.00 1.61
N SER A 51 19.45 -11.05 0.85
CA SER A 51 19.46 -10.62 -0.56
C SER A 51 18.43 -11.35 -1.41
N LYS A 52 18.31 -12.68 -1.24
CA LYS A 52 17.27 -13.48 -1.92
C LYS A 52 15.85 -13.09 -1.52
N VAL A 53 15.64 -12.80 -0.23
CA VAL A 53 14.33 -12.37 0.27
C VAL A 53 13.95 -11.03 -0.32
N MET A 54 14.89 -10.08 -0.39
CA MET A 54 14.66 -8.76 -1.00
C MET A 54 14.35 -8.87 -2.50
N ALA A 55 15.04 -9.76 -3.22
CA ALA A 55 14.73 -10.03 -4.63
C ALA A 55 13.31 -10.60 -4.81
N ILE A 56 12.89 -11.49 -3.91
CA ILE A 56 11.52 -12.04 -3.90
C ILE A 56 10.50 -10.94 -3.61
N ILE A 57 10.75 -10.07 -2.62
CA ILE A 57 9.87 -8.92 -2.32
C ILE A 57 9.72 -8.01 -3.55
N ALA A 58 10.77 -7.79 -4.30
CA ALA A 58 10.73 -6.97 -5.52
C ALA A 58 9.80 -7.54 -6.60
N ALA A 59 9.50 -8.84 -6.59
CA ALA A 59 8.57 -9.48 -7.53
C ALA A 59 7.13 -8.94 -7.41
N VAL A 60 6.75 -8.30 -6.31
CA VAL A 60 5.48 -7.56 -6.20
C VAL A 60 5.37 -6.51 -7.31
N GLY A 61 6.47 -5.79 -7.59
CA GLY A 61 6.50 -4.80 -8.67
C GLY A 61 6.23 -5.43 -10.03
N LEU A 62 6.81 -6.60 -10.31
CA LEU A 62 6.55 -7.36 -11.54
C LEU A 62 5.08 -7.79 -11.64
N GLY A 63 4.50 -8.31 -10.55
CA GLY A 63 3.09 -8.69 -10.49
C GLY A 63 2.16 -7.50 -10.78
N ARG A 64 2.46 -6.33 -10.22
CA ARG A 64 1.73 -5.08 -10.50
C ARG A 64 1.85 -4.68 -11.98
N LEU A 65 3.06 -4.74 -12.53
CA LEU A 65 3.33 -4.38 -13.92
C LEU A 65 2.54 -5.28 -14.89
N ILE A 66 2.49 -6.59 -14.61
CA ILE A 66 1.76 -7.57 -15.43
C ILE A 66 0.25 -7.32 -15.34
N ALA A 67 -0.29 -7.15 -14.13
CA ALA A 67 -1.74 -7.11 -13.92
C ALA A 67 -2.36 -5.74 -14.21
N PHE A 68 -1.64 -4.64 -13.99
CA PHE A 68 -2.20 -3.29 -14.05
C PHE A 68 -2.86 -2.93 -15.39
N PRO A 69 -2.30 -3.27 -16.58
CA PRO A 69 -2.94 -3.00 -17.86
C PRO A 69 -4.27 -3.72 -18.05
N PHE A 70 -4.46 -4.86 -17.38
CA PHE A 70 -5.67 -5.69 -17.50
C PHE A 70 -6.67 -5.44 -16.40
N ALA A 71 -6.22 -5.10 -15.18
CA ALA A 71 -7.05 -4.96 -14.00
C ALA A 71 -8.08 -3.81 -14.15
N GLY A 72 -7.68 -2.68 -14.75
CA GLY A 72 -8.58 -1.56 -15.05
C GLY A 72 -9.70 -1.96 -16.00
N PRO A 73 -9.38 -2.37 -17.25
CA PRO A 73 -10.37 -2.86 -18.20
C PRO A 73 -11.23 -4.01 -17.67
N PHE A 74 -10.67 -4.91 -16.88
CA PHE A 74 -11.40 -6.01 -16.23
C PHE A 74 -12.42 -5.47 -15.24
N SER A 75 -12.03 -4.58 -14.33
CA SER A 75 -12.91 -3.91 -13.36
C SER A 75 -14.01 -3.10 -14.06
N ASP A 76 -13.68 -2.48 -15.20
CA ASP A 76 -14.63 -1.72 -15.99
C ASP A 76 -15.60 -2.62 -16.76
N LYS A 77 -15.17 -3.76 -17.25
CA LYS A 77 -16.03 -4.68 -18.03
C LYS A 77 -16.90 -5.55 -17.14
N TYR A 78 -16.29 -6.18 -16.13
CA TYR A 78 -16.94 -7.21 -15.28
C TYR A 78 -17.46 -6.68 -13.94
N GLY A 79 -17.15 -5.42 -13.63
CA GLY A 79 -17.61 -4.73 -12.42
C GLY A 79 -16.62 -4.75 -11.25
N ARG A 80 -16.77 -3.75 -10.39
CA ARG A 80 -15.88 -3.51 -9.24
C ARG A 80 -15.83 -4.69 -8.26
N ARG A 81 -16.99 -5.33 -8.03
CA ARG A 81 -17.10 -6.49 -7.12
C ARG A 81 -16.20 -7.63 -7.56
N LEU A 82 -16.32 -8.06 -8.83
CA LEU A 82 -15.55 -9.21 -9.32
C LEU A 82 -14.05 -8.91 -9.31
N SER A 83 -13.64 -7.70 -9.66
CA SER A 83 -12.24 -7.28 -9.58
C SER A 83 -11.71 -7.32 -8.15
N ALA A 84 -12.49 -6.85 -7.16
CA ALA A 84 -12.12 -6.94 -5.75
C ALA A 84 -11.96 -8.40 -5.29
N LEU A 85 -12.89 -9.29 -5.66
CA LEU A 85 -12.83 -10.71 -5.31
C LEU A 85 -11.60 -11.41 -5.92
N VAL A 86 -11.25 -11.10 -7.16
CA VAL A 86 -10.01 -11.60 -7.78
C VAL A 86 -8.78 -11.18 -6.96
N GLY A 87 -8.72 -9.91 -6.54
CA GLY A 87 -7.65 -9.43 -5.67
C GLY A 87 -7.59 -10.14 -4.32
N VAL A 88 -8.75 -10.37 -3.68
CA VAL A 88 -8.87 -11.14 -2.43
C VAL A 88 -8.33 -12.56 -2.59
N VAL A 89 -8.71 -13.25 -3.67
CA VAL A 89 -8.25 -14.64 -3.95
C VAL A 89 -6.72 -14.67 -4.11
N PHE A 90 -6.14 -13.76 -4.88
CA PHE A 90 -4.69 -13.70 -5.02
C PHE A 90 -3.98 -13.41 -3.69
N PHE A 91 -4.52 -12.55 -2.81
CA PHE A 91 -3.96 -12.33 -1.49
C PHE A 91 -4.09 -13.56 -0.58
N ALA A 92 -5.22 -14.27 -0.61
CA ALA A 92 -5.38 -15.50 0.16
C ALA A 92 -4.35 -16.56 -0.27
N ILE A 93 -4.15 -16.72 -1.58
CA ILE A 93 -3.12 -17.61 -2.15
C ILE A 93 -1.72 -17.21 -1.67
N PHE A 94 -1.41 -15.91 -1.71
CA PHE A 94 -0.13 -15.39 -1.22
C PHE A 94 0.06 -15.66 0.27
N PHE A 95 -0.87 -15.22 1.13
CA PHE A 95 -0.71 -15.33 2.58
C PHE A 95 -0.57 -16.78 3.05
N ILE A 96 -1.34 -17.68 2.47
CA ILE A 96 -1.28 -19.11 2.82
C ILE A 96 -0.03 -19.74 2.20
N GLY A 97 0.17 -19.57 0.90
CA GLY A 97 1.23 -20.27 0.15
C GLY A 97 2.63 -19.91 0.61
N ILE A 98 2.90 -18.63 0.91
CA ILE A 98 4.25 -18.17 1.29
C ILE A 98 4.74 -18.79 2.60
N THR A 99 3.84 -19.16 3.50
CA THR A 99 4.19 -19.74 4.79
C THR A 99 4.62 -21.21 4.72
N PHE A 100 4.23 -21.91 3.66
CA PHE A 100 4.53 -23.34 3.48
C PHE A 100 5.67 -23.60 2.51
N THR A 101 6.00 -22.65 1.63
CA THR A 101 7.00 -22.89 0.61
C THR A 101 8.42 -22.75 1.10
N HIS A 102 9.23 -23.77 0.87
CA HIS A 102 10.69 -23.74 1.02
C HIS A 102 11.40 -23.42 -0.30
N SER A 103 10.68 -23.37 -1.41
CA SER A 103 11.22 -23.03 -2.73
C SER A 103 11.19 -21.52 -2.95
N THR A 104 12.35 -20.92 -3.20
CA THR A 104 12.49 -19.50 -3.56
C THR A 104 11.80 -19.16 -4.87
N VAL A 105 11.74 -20.10 -5.83
CA VAL A 105 11.03 -19.93 -7.11
C VAL A 105 9.52 -19.82 -6.87
N LEU A 106 8.96 -20.73 -6.06
CA LEU A 106 7.53 -20.68 -5.73
C LEU A 106 7.22 -19.42 -4.90
N ALA A 107 8.09 -19.03 -3.98
CA ALA A 107 7.95 -17.78 -3.23
C ALA A 107 7.92 -16.56 -4.16
N TYR A 108 8.77 -16.54 -5.19
CA TYR A 108 8.79 -15.49 -6.21
C TYR A 108 7.45 -15.40 -6.97
N ILE A 109 6.89 -16.55 -7.38
CA ILE A 109 5.58 -16.63 -8.05
C ILE A 109 4.47 -16.13 -7.11
N LEU A 110 4.48 -16.52 -5.85
CA LEU A 110 3.49 -16.07 -4.85
C LEU A 110 3.57 -14.55 -4.62
N MET A 111 4.77 -13.97 -4.66
CA MET A 111 4.92 -12.52 -4.59
C MET A 111 4.42 -11.81 -5.86
N ILE A 112 4.56 -12.42 -7.04
CA ILE A 112 3.88 -11.94 -8.27
C ILE A 112 2.35 -11.95 -8.05
N CYS A 113 1.78 -13.02 -7.49
CA CYS A 113 0.35 -13.07 -7.16
C CYS A 113 -0.05 -11.94 -6.21
N SER A 114 0.75 -11.65 -5.18
CA SER A 114 0.52 -10.50 -4.28
C SER A 114 0.53 -9.17 -5.03
N GLY A 115 1.45 -8.98 -5.99
CA GLY A 115 1.49 -7.80 -6.86
C GLY A 115 0.25 -7.68 -7.77
N MET A 116 -0.21 -8.80 -8.33
CA MET A 116 -1.44 -8.84 -9.12
C MET A 116 -2.66 -8.49 -8.26
N ALA A 117 -2.76 -9.04 -7.03
CA ALA A 117 -3.78 -8.68 -6.06
C ALA A 117 -3.86 -7.16 -5.84
N ASN A 118 -2.71 -6.52 -5.61
CA ASN A 118 -2.64 -5.07 -5.47
C ASN A 118 -3.29 -4.32 -6.66
N SER A 119 -2.99 -4.72 -7.89
CA SER A 119 -3.53 -4.05 -9.09
C SER A 119 -5.04 -4.20 -9.20
N PHE A 120 -5.59 -5.40 -8.96
CA PHE A 120 -7.03 -5.65 -8.99
C PHE A 120 -7.76 -4.90 -7.88
N LEU A 121 -7.18 -4.82 -6.68
CA LEU A 121 -7.75 -4.07 -5.56
C LEU A 121 -7.69 -2.55 -5.80
N ASP A 122 -6.56 -2.02 -6.28
CA ASP A 122 -6.42 -0.58 -6.56
C ASP A 122 -7.44 -0.11 -7.62
N THR A 123 -7.70 -0.92 -8.66
CA THR A 123 -8.65 -0.59 -9.73
C THR A 123 -10.12 -0.81 -9.37
N SER A 124 -10.40 -1.46 -8.24
CA SER A 124 -11.77 -1.72 -7.77
C SER A 124 -12.15 -0.89 -6.54
N ILE A 125 -11.30 -0.89 -5.50
CA ILE A 125 -11.67 -0.33 -4.19
C ILE A 125 -11.69 1.19 -4.21
N THR A 126 -10.64 1.83 -4.72
CA THR A 126 -10.55 3.29 -4.77
C THR A 126 -11.73 3.91 -5.51
N PRO A 127 -12.07 3.49 -6.76
CA PRO A 127 -13.24 4.00 -7.44
C PRO A 127 -14.55 3.70 -6.70
N SER A 128 -14.71 2.49 -6.14
CA SER A 128 -15.93 2.15 -5.39
C SER A 128 -16.15 3.03 -4.17
N CYS A 129 -15.09 3.31 -3.40
CA CYS A 129 -15.18 4.23 -2.26
C CYS A 129 -15.56 5.66 -2.72
N MET A 130 -15.00 6.14 -3.83
CA MET A 130 -15.34 7.45 -4.38
C MET A 130 -16.79 7.47 -4.91
N GLU A 131 -17.26 6.40 -5.52
CA GLU A 131 -18.65 6.24 -6.00
C GLU A 131 -19.67 6.17 -4.84
N ILE A 132 -19.29 5.56 -3.70
CA ILE A 132 -20.12 5.52 -2.49
C ILE A 132 -20.22 6.91 -1.84
N PHE A 133 -19.12 7.65 -1.77
CA PHE A 133 -19.03 8.95 -1.10
C PHE A 133 -18.88 10.09 -2.11
N LYS A 134 -19.79 10.20 -3.08
CA LYS A 134 -19.72 11.15 -4.23
C LYS A 134 -19.38 12.58 -3.83
N GLU A 135 -20.02 13.10 -2.79
CA GLU A 135 -19.80 14.48 -2.30
C GLU A 135 -18.42 14.68 -1.65
N ASN A 136 -17.82 13.59 -1.15
CA ASN A 136 -16.54 13.58 -0.42
C ASN A 136 -15.56 12.56 -1.00
N GLY A 137 -15.59 12.31 -2.31
CA GLY A 137 -14.79 11.27 -2.97
C GLY A 137 -13.27 11.39 -2.70
N ALA A 138 -12.74 12.62 -2.68
CA ALA A 138 -11.35 12.88 -2.33
C ALA A 138 -11.03 12.44 -0.88
N ILE A 139 -11.94 12.71 0.06
CA ILE A 139 -11.78 12.28 1.46
C ILE A 139 -11.90 10.76 1.56
N ALA A 140 -12.83 10.13 0.83
CA ALA A 140 -12.96 8.67 0.78
C ALA A 140 -11.68 8.00 0.28
N ASN A 141 -11.03 8.58 -0.74
CA ASN A 141 -9.73 8.12 -1.21
C ASN A 141 -8.61 8.31 -0.16
N LEU A 142 -8.61 9.41 0.60
CA LEU A 142 -7.70 9.61 1.74
C LEU A 142 -7.86 8.50 2.78
N PHE A 143 -9.09 8.10 3.10
CA PHE A 143 -9.35 7.02 4.05
C PHE A 143 -8.84 5.65 3.59
N THR A 144 -8.68 5.40 2.28
CA THR A 144 -8.01 4.19 1.80
C THR A 144 -6.55 4.15 2.24
N LYS A 145 -5.85 5.29 2.16
CA LYS A 145 -4.45 5.40 2.62
C LYS A 145 -4.34 5.36 4.13
N PHE A 146 -5.33 5.92 4.83
CA PHE A 146 -5.43 5.80 6.29
C PHE A 146 -5.53 4.33 6.71
N ALA A 147 -6.38 3.51 6.06
CA ALA A 147 -6.54 2.09 6.38
C ALA A 147 -5.22 1.31 6.18
N ILE A 148 -4.52 1.53 5.06
CA ILE A 148 -3.19 0.95 4.81
C ILE A 148 -2.21 1.34 5.91
N SER A 149 -2.14 2.63 6.24
CA SER A 149 -1.17 3.15 7.22
C SER A 149 -1.48 2.69 8.64
N MET A 150 -2.74 2.52 8.98
CA MET A 150 -3.15 1.97 10.27
C MET A 150 -2.66 0.52 10.43
N ALA A 151 -2.78 -0.30 9.39
CA ALA A 151 -2.25 -1.66 9.38
C ALA A 151 -0.73 -1.69 9.55
N GLN A 152 -0.03 -0.83 8.80
CA GLN A 152 1.42 -0.70 8.87
C GLN A 152 1.91 -0.17 10.21
N PHE A 153 1.13 0.71 10.86
CA PHE A 153 1.41 1.22 12.21
C PHE A 153 1.28 0.10 13.25
N LEU A 154 0.24 -0.71 13.16
CA LEU A 154 -0.06 -1.78 14.12
C LEU A 154 0.87 -2.99 13.94
N LEU A 155 1.38 -3.24 12.73
CA LEU A 155 2.12 -4.45 12.41
C LEU A 155 3.34 -4.69 13.32
N PRO A 156 4.24 -3.73 13.62
CA PRO A 156 5.35 -3.96 14.53
C PRO A 156 4.92 -4.34 15.95
N PHE A 157 3.81 -3.80 16.45
CA PHE A 157 3.25 -4.17 17.76
C PHE A 157 2.72 -5.60 17.74
N LEU A 158 2.02 -6.00 16.67
CA LEU A 158 1.56 -7.39 16.48
C LEU A 158 2.73 -8.36 16.40
N ILE A 159 3.82 -7.99 15.70
CA ILE A 159 5.05 -8.78 15.62
C ILE A 159 5.66 -8.96 17.01
N THR A 160 5.80 -7.88 17.77
CA THR A 160 6.32 -7.92 19.14
C THR A 160 5.44 -8.79 20.06
N PHE A 161 4.12 -8.68 19.93
CA PHE A 161 3.18 -9.50 20.68
C PHE A 161 3.29 -11.00 20.37
N VAL A 162 3.41 -11.35 19.09
CA VAL A 162 3.59 -12.74 18.63
C VAL A 162 4.93 -13.29 19.13
N ALA A 163 6.00 -12.51 19.02
CA ALA A 163 7.32 -12.88 19.52
C ALA A 163 7.37 -13.07 21.06
N ALA A 164 6.69 -12.18 21.81
CA ALA A 164 6.61 -12.30 23.27
C ALA A 164 5.81 -13.51 23.77
N ARG A 165 5.04 -14.15 22.90
CA ARG A 165 4.28 -15.39 23.16
C ARG A 165 4.93 -16.64 22.57
N ASP A 166 6.16 -16.56 22.09
CA ASP A 166 6.88 -17.65 21.38
C ASP A 166 6.07 -18.28 20.22
N MET A 167 5.14 -17.47 19.62
CA MET A 167 4.34 -17.92 18.50
C MET A 167 5.12 -17.78 17.19
N SER A 168 4.86 -18.69 16.25
CA SER A 168 5.50 -18.64 14.92
C SER A 168 5.12 -17.36 14.17
N PHE A 169 6.06 -16.80 13.39
CA PHE A 169 5.78 -15.69 12.46
C PHE A 169 4.61 -15.99 11.49
N ARG A 170 4.38 -17.27 11.19
CA ARG A 170 3.27 -17.75 10.34
C ARG A 170 1.89 -17.36 10.89
N THR A 171 1.78 -17.15 12.21
CA THR A 171 0.51 -16.79 12.86
C THR A 171 -0.09 -15.51 12.28
N LEU A 172 0.72 -14.49 12.04
CA LEU A 172 0.21 -13.24 11.45
C LEU A 172 -0.21 -13.40 9.99
N TYR A 173 0.45 -14.28 9.24
CA TYR A 173 0.05 -14.61 7.87
C TYR A 173 -1.30 -15.33 7.83
N PHE A 174 -1.51 -16.32 8.72
CA PHE A 174 -2.80 -17.02 8.80
C PHE A 174 -3.92 -16.11 9.30
N LEU A 175 -3.62 -15.22 10.25
CA LEU A 175 -4.58 -14.20 10.70
C LEU A 175 -4.99 -13.29 9.54
N ALA A 176 -4.03 -12.77 8.78
CA ALA A 176 -4.31 -11.95 7.61
C ALA A 176 -5.09 -12.72 6.54
N ALA A 177 -4.72 -13.98 6.28
CA ALA A 177 -5.47 -14.86 5.37
C ALA A 177 -6.91 -15.09 5.82
N GLY A 178 -7.12 -15.34 7.10
CA GLY A 178 -8.47 -15.52 7.65
C GLY A 178 -9.33 -14.27 7.51
N ILE A 179 -8.78 -13.09 7.86
CA ILE A 179 -9.50 -11.83 7.74
C ILE A 179 -9.84 -11.54 6.27
N ILE A 180 -8.90 -11.67 5.33
CA ILE A 180 -9.15 -11.36 3.91
C ILE A 180 -10.16 -12.32 3.27
N ILE A 181 -10.17 -13.59 3.67
CA ILE A 181 -11.16 -14.58 3.19
C ILE A 181 -12.56 -14.24 3.70
N VAL A 182 -12.70 -13.94 5.01
CA VAL A 182 -13.98 -13.52 5.61
C VAL A 182 -14.46 -12.22 4.97
N ASP A 183 -13.59 -11.25 4.80
CA ASP A 183 -13.90 -9.98 4.13
C ASP A 183 -14.34 -10.21 2.67
N GLY A 184 -13.67 -11.13 1.96
CA GLY A 184 -14.06 -11.54 0.60
C GLY A 184 -15.48 -12.11 0.53
N ILE A 185 -15.89 -12.90 1.53
CA ILE A 185 -17.28 -13.41 1.63
C ILE A 185 -18.25 -12.22 1.80
N PHE A 186 -17.93 -11.26 2.66
CA PHE A 186 -18.75 -10.04 2.79
C PHE A 186 -18.83 -9.26 1.48
N LEU A 187 -17.71 -9.05 0.78
CA LEU A 187 -17.69 -8.37 -0.52
C LEU A 187 -18.50 -9.09 -1.60
N ALA A 188 -18.59 -10.42 -1.53
CA ALA A 188 -19.42 -11.21 -2.46
C ALA A 188 -20.93 -10.98 -2.25
N ILE A 189 -21.36 -10.75 -0.99
CA ILE A 189 -22.76 -10.62 -0.60
C ILE A 189 -23.23 -9.15 -0.63
N LEU A 190 -22.37 -8.22 -0.17
CA LEU A 190 -22.73 -6.80 0.01
C LEU A 190 -23.05 -6.10 -1.33
N PRO A 191 -24.00 -5.14 -1.35
CA PRO A 191 -24.34 -4.40 -2.56
C PRO A 191 -23.22 -3.42 -2.94
N PHE A 192 -22.79 -3.44 -4.20
CA PHE A 192 -21.89 -2.44 -4.78
C PHE A 192 -22.67 -1.32 -5.43
N PRO A 193 -22.15 -0.08 -5.47
CA PRO A 193 -22.76 1.00 -6.22
C PRO A 193 -22.83 0.64 -7.72
N PRO A 194 -23.90 1.05 -8.42
CA PRO A 194 -23.94 0.89 -9.86
C PRO A 194 -22.82 1.71 -10.49
N LYS A 195 -22.20 1.15 -11.51
CA LYS A 195 -21.15 1.83 -12.25
C LYS A 195 -21.69 3.15 -12.83
N GLU A 196 -20.96 4.24 -12.64
CA GLU A 196 -21.23 5.47 -13.40
C GLU A 196 -20.88 5.22 -14.86
N GLU A 197 -21.88 5.37 -15.73
CA GLU A 197 -21.63 5.35 -17.17
C GLU A 197 -20.69 6.52 -17.52
N ALA A 198 -19.66 6.25 -18.33
CA ALA A 198 -18.83 7.32 -18.85
C ALA A 198 -19.70 8.35 -19.56
N PRO A 199 -19.44 9.66 -19.44
CA PRO A 199 -20.18 10.68 -20.15
C PRO A 199 -20.24 10.32 -21.63
N LYS A 200 -21.44 10.07 -22.15
CA LYS A 200 -21.67 9.88 -23.58
C LYS A 200 -21.59 11.26 -24.22
N ALA A 201 -20.78 11.39 -25.26
CA ALA A 201 -20.81 12.58 -26.11
C ALA A 201 -22.25 12.77 -26.68
N ALA A 202 -22.60 13.98 -27.07
CA ALA A 202 -23.96 14.32 -27.58
C ALA A 202 -24.42 13.47 -28.77
N ASP A 203 -23.48 12.76 -29.42
CA ASP A 203 -23.74 11.85 -30.54
C ASP A 203 -23.79 10.35 -30.13
N GLY A 204 -23.81 10.04 -28.82
CA GLY A 204 -23.92 8.68 -28.32
C GLY A 204 -22.59 7.85 -28.41
N THR A 205 -21.54 8.41 -28.95
CA THR A 205 -20.22 7.75 -29.01
C THR A 205 -19.47 7.94 -27.69
N VAL A 206 -18.87 6.86 -27.17
CA VAL A 206 -17.93 6.93 -26.03
C VAL A 206 -16.69 7.65 -26.52
N GLU A 207 -16.48 8.87 -26.02
CA GLU A 207 -15.26 9.64 -26.34
C GLU A 207 -14.02 8.85 -25.88
N LYS A 208 -13.40 8.11 -26.79
CA LYS A 208 -12.08 7.51 -26.54
C LYS A 208 -11.07 8.65 -26.47
N ARG A 209 -10.89 9.22 -25.26
CA ARG A 209 -9.78 10.15 -25.03
C ARG A 209 -8.48 9.47 -25.41
N LYS A 210 -7.96 9.79 -26.58
CA LYS A 210 -6.60 9.38 -26.97
C LYS A 210 -5.64 10.05 -25.99
N MET A 211 -4.90 9.22 -25.24
CA MET A 211 -3.88 9.71 -24.32
C MET A 211 -2.80 10.42 -25.15
N LYS A 212 -2.76 11.75 -25.08
CA LYS A 212 -1.68 12.52 -25.70
C LYS A 212 -0.51 12.57 -24.73
N LEU A 213 0.65 12.05 -25.14
CA LEU A 213 1.89 12.20 -24.40
C LEU A 213 2.35 13.66 -24.46
N THR A 214 1.84 14.48 -23.58
CA THR A 214 2.31 15.86 -23.39
C THR A 214 3.55 15.86 -22.49
N PRO A 215 4.44 16.88 -22.59
CA PRO A 215 5.58 17.01 -21.66
C PRO A 215 5.15 16.95 -20.18
N SER A 216 4.01 17.55 -19.86
CA SER A 216 3.43 17.49 -18.50
C SER A 216 3.06 16.06 -18.09
N ALA A 217 2.49 15.25 -19.00
CA ALA A 217 2.16 13.85 -18.71
C ALA A 217 3.42 13.01 -18.46
N ILE A 218 4.49 13.23 -19.25
CA ILE A 218 5.78 12.57 -19.03
C ILE A 218 6.37 12.95 -17.68
N LEU A 219 6.36 14.24 -17.33
CA LEU A 219 6.84 14.73 -16.04
C LEU A 219 6.07 14.09 -14.87
N LEU A 220 4.75 13.98 -14.97
CA LEU A 220 3.91 13.32 -13.96
C LEU A 220 4.26 11.83 -13.79
N VAL A 221 4.52 11.12 -14.89
CA VAL A 221 4.97 9.72 -14.84
C VAL A 221 6.34 9.62 -14.17
N CYS A 222 7.29 10.49 -14.49
CA CYS A 222 8.61 10.53 -13.84
C CYS A 222 8.50 10.82 -12.33
N ILE A 223 7.66 11.77 -11.93
CA ILE A 223 7.39 12.07 -10.52
C ILE A 223 6.77 10.86 -9.82
N GLY A 224 5.80 10.19 -10.44
CA GLY A 224 5.18 8.98 -9.92
C GLY A 224 6.19 7.85 -9.73
N PHE A 225 7.04 7.63 -10.73
CA PHE A 225 8.09 6.60 -10.67
C PHE A 225 9.10 6.87 -9.56
N THR A 226 9.67 8.07 -9.49
CA THR A 226 10.65 8.43 -8.45
C THR A 226 10.06 8.35 -7.04
N ALA A 227 8.82 8.84 -6.86
CA ALA A 227 8.14 8.78 -5.58
C ALA A 227 7.86 7.34 -5.14
N SER A 228 7.39 6.48 -6.07
CA SER A 228 7.14 5.05 -5.78
C SER A 228 8.42 4.31 -5.44
N THR A 229 9.49 4.54 -6.20
CA THR A 229 10.79 3.89 -5.97
C THR A 229 11.35 4.28 -4.59
N THR A 230 11.35 5.56 -4.28
CA THR A 230 11.85 6.06 -2.98
C THR A 230 11.01 5.54 -1.81
N PHE A 231 9.68 5.50 -1.98
CA PHE A 231 8.77 4.91 -1.00
C PHE A 231 9.07 3.43 -0.77
N MET A 232 9.15 2.62 -1.82
CA MET A 232 9.41 1.18 -1.72
C MET A 232 10.79 0.89 -1.14
N LEU A 233 11.80 1.68 -1.50
CA LEU A 233 13.14 1.56 -0.93
C LEU A 233 13.12 1.78 0.59
N PHE A 234 12.52 2.88 1.05
CA PHE A 234 12.40 3.15 2.47
C PHE A 234 11.62 2.07 3.21
N MET A 235 10.47 1.62 2.67
CA MET A 235 9.63 0.59 3.28
C MET A 235 10.37 -0.74 3.49
N ASN A 236 11.27 -1.10 2.59
CA ASN A 236 11.99 -2.38 2.66
C ASN A 236 13.32 -2.29 3.41
N CYS A 237 13.93 -1.09 3.50
CA CYS A 237 15.24 -0.88 4.11
C CYS A 237 15.19 -0.16 5.48
N ASN A 238 13.99 0.20 5.97
CA ASN A 238 13.87 0.97 7.21
C ASN A 238 14.43 0.26 8.45
N GLN A 239 14.34 -1.06 8.52
CA GLN A 239 14.90 -1.82 9.62
C GLN A 239 16.44 -1.80 9.63
N GLU A 240 17.08 -1.89 8.44
CA GLU A 240 18.54 -1.78 8.32
C GLU A 240 19.00 -0.39 8.74
N LEU A 241 18.26 0.64 8.35
CA LEU A 241 18.55 2.01 8.79
C LEU A 241 18.46 2.13 10.31
N GLY A 242 17.44 1.52 10.94
CA GLY A 242 17.31 1.48 12.39
C GLY A 242 18.44 0.74 13.09
N LYS A 243 18.90 -0.37 12.54
CA LYS A 243 20.08 -1.10 13.04
C LYS A 243 21.34 -0.25 12.94
N LEU A 244 21.56 0.40 11.78
CA LEU A 244 22.70 1.27 11.54
C LEU A 244 22.77 2.40 12.59
N TYR A 245 21.63 2.92 13.03
CA TYR A 245 21.56 4.01 14.02
C TYR A 245 21.44 3.50 15.47
N GLY A 246 21.66 2.20 15.70
CA GLY A 246 21.70 1.61 17.04
C GLY A 246 20.35 1.55 17.77
N MET A 247 19.23 1.45 17.03
CA MET A 247 17.92 1.32 17.66
C MET A 247 17.75 -0.06 18.31
N ALA A 248 17.27 -0.09 19.54
CA ALA A 248 16.96 -1.32 20.27
C ALA A 248 15.87 -2.16 19.56
N ASN A 249 14.90 -1.50 18.94
CA ASN A 249 13.85 -2.15 18.14
C ASN A 249 13.74 -1.48 16.76
N PRO A 250 14.48 -1.92 15.75
CA PRO A 250 14.49 -1.31 14.42
C PRO A 250 13.15 -1.33 13.71
N SER A 251 12.27 -2.30 14.01
CA SER A 251 10.93 -2.40 13.41
C SER A 251 10.02 -1.20 13.75
N MET A 252 10.30 -0.50 14.86
CA MET A 252 9.52 0.66 15.28
C MET A 252 9.59 1.84 14.31
N ILE A 253 10.63 1.96 13.48
CA ILE A 253 10.68 2.97 12.40
C ILE A 253 9.45 2.89 11.51
N GLN A 254 8.99 1.67 11.21
CA GLN A 254 7.79 1.45 10.43
C GLN A 254 6.55 2.07 11.09
N SER A 255 6.42 1.95 12.41
CA SER A 255 5.30 2.56 13.14
C SER A 255 5.38 4.08 13.13
N PHE A 256 6.56 4.67 13.35
CA PHE A 256 6.74 6.13 13.27
C PHE A 256 6.46 6.66 11.87
N TYR A 257 6.94 5.99 10.84
CA TYR A 257 6.62 6.31 9.45
C TYR A 257 5.11 6.28 9.20
N SER A 258 4.43 5.23 9.63
CA SER A 258 2.98 5.07 9.42
C SER A 258 2.17 6.08 10.25
N ALA A 259 2.61 6.39 11.48
CA ALA A 259 2.03 7.47 12.29
C ALA A 259 2.14 8.82 11.56
N GLY A 260 3.28 9.09 10.92
CA GLY A 260 3.46 10.28 10.08
C GLY A 260 2.47 10.33 8.92
N ILE A 261 2.22 9.21 8.22
CA ILE A 261 1.19 9.15 7.17
C ILE A 261 -0.19 9.47 7.76
N ILE A 262 -0.57 8.84 8.87
CA ILE A 262 -1.86 9.05 9.53
C ILE A 262 -2.05 10.53 9.87
N CYS A 263 -1.06 11.15 10.53
CA CYS A 263 -1.09 12.58 10.87
C CYS A 263 -1.19 13.45 9.62
N ALA A 264 -0.40 13.15 8.59
CA ALA A 264 -0.41 13.91 7.34
C ALA A 264 -1.76 13.77 6.58
N VAL A 265 -2.40 12.57 6.60
CA VAL A 265 -3.77 12.36 6.05
C VAL A 265 -4.76 13.28 6.75
N LEU A 266 -4.79 13.24 8.08
CA LEU A 266 -5.76 14.00 8.86
C LEU A 266 -5.52 15.51 8.70
N LEU A 267 -4.26 15.95 8.77
CA LEU A 267 -3.88 17.34 8.55
C LEU A 267 -4.25 17.83 7.15
N THR A 268 -3.94 17.06 6.11
CA THR A 268 -4.27 17.41 4.73
C THR A 268 -5.79 17.50 4.53
N ALA A 269 -6.55 16.53 5.05
CA ALA A 269 -8.02 16.56 4.97
C ALA A 269 -8.60 17.81 5.65
N ALA A 270 -8.08 18.19 6.81
CA ALA A 270 -8.50 19.39 7.53
C ALA A 270 -8.13 20.67 6.77
N LEU A 271 -6.92 20.75 6.20
CA LEU A 271 -6.47 21.90 5.44
C LEU A 271 -7.20 22.05 4.08
N MET A 272 -7.52 20.95 3.42
CA MET A 272 -8.32 20.97 2.19
C MET A 272 -9.73 21.51 2.45
N LYS A 273 -10.36 21.16 3.59
CA LYS A 273 -11.65 21.77 4.02
C LYS A 273 -11.53 23.29 4.24
N LYS A 274 -10.35 23.80 4.61
CA LYS A 274 -10.05 25.24 4.76
C LYS A 274 -9.57 25.92 3.47
N GLY A 275 -9.63 25.23 2.31
CA GLY A 275 -9.31 25.79 0.99
C GLY A 275 -7.85 25.63 0.55
N LEU A 276 -7.08 24.74 1.18
CA LEU A 276 -5.73 24.42 0.68
C LEU A 276 -5.83 23.75 -0.70
N LYS A 277 -5.15 24.33 -1.69
CA LYS A 277 -5.12 23.80 -3.06
C LYS A 277 -4.21 22.56 -3.12
N PRO A 278 -4.63 21.45 -3.77
CA PRO A 278 -3.85 20.22 -3.89
C PRO A 278 -2.44 20.42 -4.44
N ILE A 279 -2.26 21.38 -5.36
CA ILE A 279 -0.95 21.69 -5.95
C ILE A 279 0.09 22.13 -4.92
N ARG A 280 -0.32 22.81 -3.84
CA ARG A 280 0.61 23.23 -2.77
C ARG A 280 1.11 22.03 -1.98
N VAL A 281 0.26 21.03 -1.74
CA VAL A 281 0.63 19.77 -1.09
C VAL A 281 1.72 19.06 -1.89
N LEU A 282 1.58 19.07 -3.23
CA LEU A 282 2.53 18.46 -4.17
C LEU A 282 3.94 19.07 -4.11
N VAL A 283 4.06 20.32 -3.71
CA VAL A 283 5.36 21.01 -3.58
C VAL A 283 5.91 20.90 -2.16
N ILE A 284 5.08 21.18 -1.15
CA ILE A 284 5.52 21.26 0.25
C ILE A 284 6.02 19.92 0.77
N TYR A 285 5.24 18.84 0.56
CA TYR A 285 5.55 17.53 1.15
C TYR A 285 6.86 16.91 0.64
N PRO A 286 7.19 16.98 -0.65
CA PRO A 286 8.52 16.55 -1.11
C PRO A 286 9.68 17.32 -0.48
N CYS A 287 9.51 18.63 -0.27
CA CYS A 287 10.54 19.44 0.39
C CYS A 287 10.73 18.98 1.84
N VAL A 288 9.62 18.73 2.58
CA VAL A 288 9.68 18.19 3.94
C VAL A 288 10.36 16.82 3.95
N ALA A 289 10.01 15.92 3.03
CA ALA A 289 10.62 14.60 2.94
C ALA A 289 12.12 14.68 2.61
N PHE A 290 12.53 15.58 1.73
CA PHE A 290 13.93 15.82 1.40
C PHE A 290 14.72 16.33 2.60
N CYS A 291 14.18 17.31 3.33
CA CYS A 291 14.79 17.81 4.56
C CYS A 291 14.91 16.72 5.63
N ALA A 292 13.91 15.84 5.74
CA ALA A 292 13.93 14.71 6.66
C ALA A 292 15.07 13.71 6.32
N LEU A 293 15.28 13.41 5.03
CA LEU A 293 16.38 12.55 4.58
C LEU A 293 17.75 13.18 4.88
N LEU A 294 17.90 14.48 4.62
CA LEU A 294 19.14 15.19 4.97
C LEU A 294 19.39 15.17 6.48
N LEU A 295 18.36 15.41 7.28
CA LEU A 295 18.47 15.35 8.73
C LEU A 295 18.95 13.97 9.20
N MET A 296 18.35 12.88 8.68
CA MET A 296 18.79 11.52 9.00
C MET A 296 20.21 11.23 8.54
N TYR A 297 20.62 11.77 7.38
CA TYR A 297 21.97 11.57 6.84
C TYR A 297 23.05 12.22 7.72
N PHE A 298 22.82 13.46 8.17
CA PHE A 298 23.81 14.20 8.96
C PHE A 298 23.79 13.86 10.45
N VAL A 299 22.63 13.44 11.00
CA VAL A 299 22.46 13.18 12.43
C VAL A 299 22.02 11.73 12.66
N GLN A 300 23.00 10.86 12.81
CA GLN A 300 22.82 9.41 12.86
C GLN A 300 22.57 8.90 14.29
N ILE A 301 21.46 9.35 14.90
CA ILE A 301 21.03 8.91 16.23
C ILE A 301 19.61 8.32 16.18
N PRO A 302 19.24 7.36 17.08
CA PRO A 302 17.93 6.70 17.05
C PRO A 302 16.72 7.64 17.03
N GLN A 303 16.75 8.69 17.83
CA GLN A 303 15.66 9.66 17.95
C GLN A 303 15.42 10.41 16.63
N ILE A 304 16.51 10.84 15.97
CA ILE A 304 16.42 11.52 14.67
C ILE A 304 15.97 10.57 13.58
N CYS A 305 16.35 9.29 13.65
CA CYS A 305 15.85 8.28 12.71
C CYS A 305 14.33 8.10 12.80
N MET A 306 13.78 8.10 14.02
CA MET A 306 12.32 8.02 14.24
C MET A 306 11.59 9.27 13.75
N ILE A 307 12.07 10.47 14.12
CA ILE A 307 11.50 11.75 13.67
C ILE A 307 11.64 11.89 12.15
N GLY A 308 12.78 11.53 11.60
CA GLY A 308 13.04 11.55 10.17
C GLY A 308 12.09 10.62 9.41
N GLY A 309 11.88 9.40 9.91
CA GLY A 309 10.89 8.46 9.35
C GLY A 309 9.46 9.02 9.39
N PHE A 310 9.07 9.66 10.50
CA PHE A 310 7.78 10.32 10.64
C PHE A 310 7.61 11.46 9.61
N LEU A 311 8.58 12.35 9.47
CA LEU A 311 8.52 13.46 8.51
C LEU A 311 8.62 12.99 7.06
N TYR A 312 9.46 11.98 6.80
CA TYR A 312 9.63 11.41 5.47
C TYR A 312 8.33 10.80 4.92
N SER A 313 7.44 10.35 5.79
CA SER A 313 6.14 9.80 5.43
C SER A 313 5.30 10.74 4.56
N SER A 314 5.53 12.05 4.64
CA SER A 314 4.86 13.06 3.83
C SER A 314 5.01 12.84 2.31
N ILE A 315 6.06 12.11 1.87
CA ILE A 315 6.28 11.76 0.45
C ILE A 315 5.13 10.94 -0.14
N THR A 316 4.43 10.16 0.68
CA THR A 316 3.31 9.30 0.25
C THR A 316 2.14 10.12 -0.32
N PHE A 317 2.02 11.39 0.03
CA PHE A 317 0.93 12.29 -0.40
C PHE A 317 1.05 12.81 -1.82
N ARG A 318 2.17 12.62 -2.51
CA ARG A 318 2.32 13.01 -3.92
C ARG A 318 1.25 12.39 -4.82
N PHE A 319 0.85 11.15 -4.55
CA PHE A 319 -0.18 10.46 -5.33
C PHE A 319 -1.59 11.03 -5.17
N LEU A 320 -1.90 11.62 -4.02
CA LEU A 320 -3.24 12.16 -3.74
C LEU A 320 -3.49 13.49 -4.44
N ALA A 321 -2.46 14.31 -4.58
CA ALA A 321 -2.56 15.58 -5.29
C ALA A 321 -2.74 15.38 -6.80
N LEU A 322 -2.22 14.28 -7.38
CA LEU A 322 -2.38 13.96 -8.80
C LEU A 322 -3.83 13.61 -9.19
N VAL A 323 -4.61 13.01 -8.30
CA VAL A 323 -6.02 12.64 -8.55
C VAL A 323 -6.97 13.87 -8.48
N GLY A 324 -6.53 14.97 -7.88
CA GLY A 324 -7.32 16.19 -7.71
C GLY A 324 -7.11 17.28 -8.78
N ILE A 325 -6.22 17.06 -9.75
CA ILE A 325 -5.88 18.08 -10.77
C ILE A 325 -6.85 18.08 -11.96
N ASP A 326 -7.65 17.03 -12.11
CA ASP A 326 -8.60 16.87 -13.24
C ASP A 326 -10.02 17.47 -12.98
N LYS A 327 -10.15 18.42 -12.03
CA LYS A 327 -11.40 19.18 -11.82
C LYS A 327 -11.14 20.67 -11.77
#